data_609eb8b7913d485d0ab14de5e1345175
#
_entry.id   609eb8b7913d485d0ab14de5e1345175
#
_cell.length_a   1.000
_cell.length_b   1.000
_cell.length_c   1.000
_cell.angle_alpha   90.00
_cell.angle_beta   90.00
_cell.angle_gamma   90.00
#
_symmetry.space_group_name_H-M   'P 1'
#
loop_
_entity.id
_entity.type
_entity.pdbx_description
1 polymer ?
#
loop_
_entity_poly.entity_id
_entity_poly.type
_entity_poly.pdbx_seq_one_letter_code
_entity_poly.pdbx_strand_id
1 'polypeptide(L)'
;MCEFKVKLSSENNVKDVCQDVLYAKIEENIILRDVLGTTNTVESAIITEVSVPSAKMTLLYSPILKNILKLLKFQTKCYEEGKFDTKMTEIWEAIKKEGDSFINSLQNKLGK
;
A
#
# COMPACT_ATOMS: atom_id res chain seq x y z
N MET A 1 14.51 3.02 21.62
CA MET A 1 13.25 2.92 20.89
C MET A 1 13.46 3.31 19.44
N CYS A 2 12.95 2.53 18.52
CA CYS A 2 13.15 2.81 17.10
C CYS A 2 12.02 3.71 16.58
N GLU A 3 12.39 4.88 16.11
CA GLU A 3 11.46 5.82 15.52
C GLU A 3 11.84 5.94 14.05
N PHE A 4 10.89 5.71 13.16
CA PHE A 4 11.17 5.61 11.74
C PHE A 4 10.84 6.89 10.99
N LYS A 5 11.73 7.25 10.07
CA LYS A 5 11.47 8.25 9.05
C LYS A 5 10.87 7.52 7.86
N VAL A 6 9.70 7.93 7.40
CA VAL A 6 8.96 7.24 6.35
C VAL A 6 9.02 8.02 5.05
N LYS A 7 9.44 7.34 3.99
CA LYS A 7 9.51 7.90 2.65
C LYS A 7 8.62 7.12 1.70
N LEU A 8 8.03 7.83 0.75
CA LEU A 8 7.15 7.23 -0.26
C LEU A 8 7.80 7.37 -1.63
N SER A 9 7.95 6.24 -2.31
CA SER A 9 8.44 6.19 -3.67
C SER A 9 7.25 6.07 -4.63
N SER A 10 7.19 6.94 -5.63
CA SER A 10 6.16 6.94 -6.65
C SER A 10 6.80 7.32 -7.97
N GLU A 11 6.75 6.40 -8.92
CA GLU A 11 7.45 6.54 -10.21
C GLU A 11 8.93 6.79 -9.96
N ASN A 12 9.48 7.94 -10.37
CA ASN A 12 10.88 8.27 -10.11
C ASN A 12 11.05 9.25 -8.97
N ASN A 13 9.99 9.51 -8.22
CA ASN A 13 10.03 10.49 -7.14
C ASN A 13 9.99 9.81 -5.79
N VAL A 14 10.77 10.35 -4.86
CA VAL A 14 10.75 9.92 -3.46
C VAL A 14 10.44 11.16 -2.62
N LYS A 15 9.45 11.06 -1.76
CA LYS A 15 9.09 12.19 -0.90
C LYS A 15 8.96 11.74 0.55
N ASP A 16 9.20 12.67 1.47
CA ASP A 16 9.02 12.42 2.88
C ASP A 16 7.53 12.41 3.20
N VAL A 17 7.09 11.43 3.98
CA VAL A 17 5.69 11.31 4.41
C VAL A 17 5.54 11.80 5.83
N CYS A 18 6.32 11.24 6.75
CA CYS A 18 6.29 11.59 8.16
C CYS A 18 7.53 11.04 8.85
N GLN A 19 7.71 11.43 10.11
CA GLN A 19 8.85 10.97 10.89
C GLN A 19 8.39 10.57 12.29
N ASP A 20 9.32 10.01 13.06
CA ASP A 20 9.07 9.56 14.43
C ASP A 20 7.95 8.53 14.51
N VAL A 21 7.86 7.67 13.50
CA VAL A 21 6.83 6.64 13.42
C VAL A 21 7.21 5.44 14.26
N LEU A 22 6.28 5.02 15.13
CA LEU A 22 6.46 3.86 16.00
C LEU A 22 5.61 2.66 15.57
N TYR A 23 4.58 2.89 14.76
CA TYR A 23 3.61 1.87 14.43
C TYR A 23 3.18 1.99 12.98
N ALA A 24 3.12 0.86 12.28
CA ALA A 24 2.65 0.80 10.91
C ALA A 24 1.79 -0.44 10.73
N LYS A 25 0.68 -0.27 10.02
CA LYS A 25 -0.24 -1.37 9.74
C LYS A 25 -0.77 -1.20 8.33
N ILE A 26 -0.89 -2.31 7.60
CA ILE A 26 -1.52 -2.32 6.28
C ILE A 26 -2.84 -3.06 6.37
N GLU A 27 -3.92 -2.39 5.99
CA GLU A 27 -5.22 -3.01 5.73
C GLU A 27 -5.57 -2.67 4.29
N GLU A 28 -6.56 -1.82 4.06
CA GLU A 28 -6.76 -1.28 2.71
C GLU A 28 -5.75 -0.16 2.45
N ASN A 29 -5.39 0.57 3.49
CA ASN A 29 -4.42 1.65 3.45
C ASN A 29 -3.32 1.38 4.46
N ILE A 30 -2.18 2.05 4.32
CA ILE A 30 -1.14 2.01 5.33
C ILE A 30 -1.49 3.05 6.39
N ILE A 31 -1.51 2.63 7.63
CA ILE A 31 -1.77 3.48 8.78
C ILE A 31 -0.47 3.62 9.56
N LEU A 32 0.00 4.85 9.73
CA LEU A 32 1.24 5.16 10.43
C LEU A 32 0.91 5.99 11.66
N ARG A 33 1.49 5.62 12.80
CA ARG A 33 1.29 6.38 14.04
C ARG A 33 2.64 6.81 14.58
N ASP A 34 2.77 8.09 14.91
CA ASP A 34 4.01 8.65 15.42
C ASP A 34 4.06 8.68 16.95
N VAL A 35 5.18 9.18 17.50
CA VAL A 35 5.42 9.23 18.96
C VAL A 35 4.38 10.05 19.69
N LEU A 36 3.73 10.99 19.02
CA LEU A 36 2.71 11.85 19.62
C LEU A 36 1.31 11.24 19.51
N GLY A 37 1.19 10.08 18.88
CA GLY A 37 -0.10 9.43 18.65
C GLY A 37 -0.85 9.94 17.43
N THR A 38 -0.21 10.80 16.63
CA THR A 38 -0.80 11.30 15.39
C THR A 38 -0.82 10.20 14.35
N THR A 39 -1.94 10.04 13.66
CA THR A 39 -2.12 9.02 12.64
C THR A 39 -2.06 9.65 11.24
N ASN A 40 -1.24 9.05 10.39
CA ASN A 40 -1.18 9.38 8.96
C ASN A 40 -1.60 8.15 8.15
N THR A 41 -2.35 8.38 7.09
CA THR A 41 -2.84 7.30 6.23
C THR A 41 -2.28 7.49 4.83
N VAL A 42 -1.72 6.42 4.27
CA VAL A 42 -1.21 6.42 2.90
C VAL A 42 -2.00 5.41 2.09
N GLU A 43 -2.64 5.87 1.03
CA GLU A 43 -3.45 5.03 0.16
C GLU A 43 -2.63 4.40 -0.95
N SER A 44 -3.05 3.21 -1.37
CA SER A 44 -2.52 2.53 -2.56
C SER A 44 -1.00 2.33 -2.50
N ALA A 45 -0.50 1.91 -1.32
CA ALA A 45 0.94 1.72 -1.11
C ALA A 45 1.21 0.48 -0.28
N ILE A 46 2.45 0.00 -0.39
CA ILE A 46 2.94 -1.11 0.42
C ILE A 46 4.28 -0.72 1.05
N ILE A 47 4.65 -1.40 2.13
CA ILE A 47 5.95 -1.22 2.77
C ILE A 47 6.94 -2.10 2.02
N THR A 48 7.99 -1.50 1.46
CA THR A 48 9.01 -2.23 0.71
C THR A 48 10.30 -2.42 1.48
N GLU A 49 10.55 -1.60 2.49
CA GLU A 49 11.76 -1.73 3.30
C GLU A 49 11.53 -1.18 4.70
N VAL A 50 12.03 -1.90 5.70
CA VAL A 50 12.12 -1.42 7.07
C VAL A 50 13.56 -1.65 7.51
N SER A 51 14.27 -0.58 7.86
CA SER A 51 15.65 -0.67 8.31
C SER A 51 15.77 -0.10 9.71
N VAL A 52 16.01 -0.96 10.68
CA VAL A 52 16.21 -0.53 12.07
C VAL A 52 17.53 0.23 12.23
N PRO A 53 18.66 -0.25 11.66
CA PRO A 53 19.93 0.47 11.79
C PRO A 53 19.89 1.91 11.27
N SER A 54 19.17 2.17 10.18
CA SER A 54 19.05 3.52 9.63
C SER A 54 17.76 4.22 10.07
N ALA A 55 16.92 3.54 10.84
CA ALA A 55 15.64 4.06 11.32
C ALA A 55 14.78 4.59 10.17
N LYS A 56 14.68 3.80 9.10
CA LYS A 56 14.05 4.22 7.85
C LYS A 56 13.03 3.18 7.39
N MET A 57 11.89 3.68 6.93
CA MET A 57 10.85 2.84 6.32
C MET A 57 10.53 3.42 4.96
N THR A 58 10.50 2.56 3.94
CA THR A 58 10.19 2.98 2.58
C THR A 58 8.87 2.35 2.13
N LEU A 59 8.03 3.18 1.53
CA LEU A 59 6.75 2.76 0.97
C LEU A 59 6.80 2.90 -0.54
N LEU A 60 6.06 2.05 -1.24
CA LEU A 60 5.91 2.13 -2.69
C LEU A 60 4.45 2.36 -3.02
N TYR A 61 4.19 3.42 -3.76
CA TYR A 61 2.86 3.71 -4.28
C TYR A 61 2.67 3.07 -5.66
N SER A 62 1.50 2.50 -5.89
CA SER A 62 1.08 2.09 -7.23
C SER A 62 -0.44 2.17 -7.31
N PRO A 63 -0.99 2.67 -8.43
CA PRO A 63 -2.44 2.79 -8.57
C PRO A 63 -3.18 1.45 -8.49
N ILE A 64 -2.49 0.33 -8.78
CA ILE A 64 -3.13 -0.99 -8.73
C ILE A 64 -3.25 -1.54 -7.31
N LEU A 65 -2.52 -0.98 -6.34
CA LEU A 65 -2.46 -1.56 -5.00
C LEU A 65 -3.75 -1.39 -4.20
N LYS A 66 -4.50 -0.33 -4.44
CA LYS A 66 -5.71 -0.07 -3.65
C LYS A 66 -6.70 -1.24 -3.71
N ASN A 67 -7.02 -1.70 -4.90
CA ASN A 67 -7.96 -2.80 -5.05
C ASN A 67 -7.35 -4.15 -4.71
N ILE A 68 -6.04 -4.32 -4.90
CA ILE A 68 -5.35 -5.54 -4.47
C ILE A 68 -5.43 -5.67 -2.95
N LEU A 69 -5.13 -4.60 -2.23
CA LEU A 69 -5.20 -4.61 -0.76
C LEU A 69 -6.63 -4.82 -0.27
N LYS A 70 -7.60 -4.24 -0.96
CA LYS A 70 -9.01 -4.44 -0.67
C LYS A 70 -9.40 -5.91 -0.85
N LEU A 71 -8.92 -6.53 -1.94
CA LEU A 71 -9.16 -7.95 -2.20
C LEU A 71 -8.62 -8.82 -1.06
N LEU A 72 -7.41 -8.52 -0.58
CA LEU A 72 -6.79 -9.27 0.51
C LEU A 72 -7.57 -9.12 1.81
N LYS A 73 -8.13 -7.95 2.06
CA LYS A 73 -8.98 -7.73 3.22
C LYS A 73 -10.24 -8.60 3.16
N PHE A 74 -10.87 -8.67 2.00
CA PHE A 74 -12.03 -9.54 1.80
C PHE A 74 -11.66 -11.01 1.89
N GLN A 75 -10.46 -11.39 1.45
CA GLN A 75 -9.96 -12.76 1.62
C GLN A 75 -9.96 -13.15 3.09
N THR A 76 -9.40 -12.29 3.95
CA THR A 76 -9.36 -12.54 5.38
C THR A 76 -10.77 -12.69 5.96
N LYS A 77 -11.67 -11.81 5.54
CA LYS A 77 -13.06 -11.84 5.98
C LYS A 77 -13.75 -13.13 5.58
N CYS A 78 -13.52 -13.61 4.35
CA CYS A 78 -14.10 -14.87 3.88
C CYS A 78 -13.64 -16.06 4.71
N TYR A 79 -12.35 -16.10 5.07
CA TYR A 79 -11.85 -17.17 5.93
C TYR A 79 -12.43 -17.10 7.33
N GLU A 80 -12.58 -15.91 7.88
CA GLU A 80 -13.17 -15.74 9.21
C GLU A 80 -14.63 -16.17 9.26
N GLU A 81 -15.40 -15.87 8.19
CA GLU A 81 -16.82 -16.18 8.13
C GLU A 81 -17.10 -17.56 7.55
N GLY A 82 -16.08 -18.17 6.96
CA GLY A 82 -16.23 -19.49 6.35
C GLY A 82 -17.08 -19.53 5.09
N LYS A 83 -17.19 -18.39 4.40
CA LYS A 83 -17.98 -18.33 3.16
C LYS A 83 -17.41 -17.31 2.19
N PHE A 84 -17.68 -17.53 0.91
CA PHE A 84 -17.24 -16.65 -0.17
C PHE A 84 -18.14 -15.41 -0.26
N ASP A 85 -17.53 -14.24 -0.45
CA ASP A 85 -18.25 -12.98 -0.68
C ASP A 85 -18.15 -12.64 -2.17
N THR A 86 -19.31 -12.50 -2.83
CA THR A 86 -19.37 -12.23 -4.26
C THR A 86 -18.71 -10.89 -4.65
N LYS A 87 -18.55 -10.00 -3.70
CA LYS A 87 -17.81 -8.73 -3.93
C LYS A 87 -16.38 -8.97 -4.37
N MET A 88 -15.77 -10.10 -3.97
CA MET A 88 -14.42 -10.45 -4.41
C MET A 88 -14.34 -10.58 -5.92
N THR A 89 -15.36 -11.10 -6.56
CA THR A 89 -15.40 -11.21 -8.02
C THR A 89 -15.41 -9.84 -8.68
N GLU A 90 -16.18 -8.91 -8.12
CA GLU A 90 -16.26 -7.53 -8.62
C GLU A 90 -14.91 -6.82 -8.47
N ILE A 91 -14.27 -6.99 -7.31
CA ILE A 91 -12.97 -6.38 -7.04
C ILE A 91 -11.93 -6.95 -8.01
N TRP A 92 -11.97 -8.27 -8.23
CA TRP A 92 -11.05 -8.92 -9.16
C TRP A 92 -11.21 -8.41 -10.60
N GLU A 93 -12.46 -8.22 -11.05
CA GLU A 93 -12.70 -7.65 -12.36
C GLU A 93 -12.13 -6.23 -12.48
N ALA A 94 -12.28 -5.43 -11.42
CA ALA A 94 -11.69 -4.09 -11.37
C ALA A 94 -10.17 -4.15 -11.42
N ILE A 95 -9.55 -5.10 -10.71
CA ILE A 95 -8.09 -5.28 -10.72
C ILE A 95 -7.60 -5.61 -12.13
N LYS A 96 -8.32 -6.49 -12.84
CA LYS A 96 -7.94 -6.85 -14.21
C LYS A 96 -7.94 -5.61 -15.12
N LYS A 97 -8.96 -4.78 -15.04
CA LYS A 97 -9.04 -3.56 -15.85
C LYS A 97 -7.95 -2.58 -15.48
N GLU A 98 -7.71 -2.38 -14.18
CA GLU A 98 -6.67 -1.48 -13.72
C GLU A 98 -5.29 -1.99 -14.08
N GLY A 99 -5.09 -3.30 -14.00
CA GLY A 99 -3.82 -3.91 -14.39
C GLY A 99 -3.51 -3.69 -15.87
N ASP A 100 -4.52 -3.89 -16.73
CA ASP A 100 -4.37 -3.64 -18.17
C ASP A 100 -4.01 -2.18 -18.44
N SER A 101 -4.73 -1.25 -17.80
CA SER A 101 -4.46 0.19 -17.95
C SER A 101 -3.09 0.55 -17.44
N PHE A 102 -2.69 -0.03 -16.31
CA PHE A 102 -1.40 0.20 -15.69
C PHE A 102 -0.26 -0.23 -16.61
N ILE A 103 -0.36 -1.44 -17.18
CA ILE A 103 0.66 -1.95 -18.10
C ILE A 103 0.72 -1.11 -19.36
N ASN A 104 -0.43 -0.75 -19.94
CA ASN A 104 -0.47 0.10 -21.12
C ASN A 104 0.16 1.48 -20.86
N SER A 105 -0.12 2.05 -19.69
CA SER A 105 0.44 3.33 -19.31
C SER A 105 1.96 3.27 -19.17
N LEU A 106 2.48 2.21 -18.52
CA LEU A 106 3.91 2.02 -18.38
C LEU A 106 4.58 1.82 -19.73
N GLN A 107 3.97 1.05 -20.61
CA GLN A 107 4.51 0.80 -21.94
C GLN A 107 4.57 2.10 -22.74
N ASN A 108 3.55 2.94 -22.64
CA ASN A 108 3.52 4.22 -23.35
C ASN A 108 4.55 5.20 -22.81
N LYS A 109 4.80 5.19 -21.50
CA LYS A 109 5.76 6.10 -20.88
C LYS A 109 7.21 5.65 -21.04
N LEU A 110 7.46 4.35 -20.92
CA LEU A 110 8.81 3.80 -20.78
C LEU A 110 9.19 2.85 -21.91
N GLY A 111 8.23 2.29 -22.62
CA GLY A 111 8.49 1.39 -23.73
C GLY A 111 8.95 2.15 -24.97
N LYS A 112 9.94 1.61 -25.63
CA LYS A 112 10.45 2.17 -26.88
C LYS A 112 10.59 1.08 -27.93
#